data_53141ecf8403479a678f2dcf9d9638a8
#
_entry.id   53141ecf8403479a678f2dcf9d9638a8
#
_cell.length_a   1.000
_cell.length_b   1.000
_cell.length_c   1.000
_cell.angle_alpha   90.00
_cell.angle_beta   90.00
_cell.angle_gamma   90.00
#
_symmetry.space_group_name_H-M   'P 1'
#
loop_
_entity.id
_entity.type
_entity.pdbx_description
1 polymer ?
#
loop_
_entity_poly.entity_id
_entity_poly.type
_entity_poly.pdbx_seq_one_letter_code
_entity_poly.pdbx_strand_id
1 'polypeptide(L)'
;GVADLFIGELGINGKYPYNLLATGAIRMSIERNGDLNPLFAERPVMRHWDFLEHRIFLPMLINGVDSSVKTSFFYLAKMFRDNTFDVCLDAAIKDIEGLQNIFVTMGYDTASKQYILKLINLQDKKVTLQPEVSGFKRPVKAHKTSLVLVPGKENTPFAPNEVQPVETEVGLDLNQPFELEAASMVVYRFK
;
A
#
# COMPACT_ATOMS: atom_id res chain seq x y z
N GLY A 1 -3.43 -20.50 15.84
CA GLY A 1 -3.01 -19.49 16.80
C GLY A 1 -3.18 -18.12 16.18
N VAL A 2 -3.97 -17.26 16.82
CA VAL A 2 -4.08 -15.85 16.42
C VAL A 2 -2.77 -15.20 16.82
N ALA A 3 -1.92 -14.90 15.87
CA ALA A 3 -0.79 -14.01 16.11
C ALA A 3 -1.36 -12.58 16.12
N ASP A 4 -1.63 -12.01 17.28
CA ASP A 4 -1.81 -10.57 17.44
C ASP A 4 -0.45 -9.92 17.14
N LEU A 5 -0.21 -9.58 15.89
CA LEU A 5 0.95 -8.79 15.52
C LEU A 5 0.68 -7.36 15.96
N PHE A 6 1.04 -7.05 17.20
CA PHE A 6 1.07 -5.68 17.69
C PHE A 6 2.20 -4.93 16.99
N ILE A 7 1.86 -4.19 15.94
CA ILE A 7 2.74 -3.12 15.43
C ILE A 7 2.61 -1.92 16.38
N GLY A 8 2.80 -2.20 17.67
CA GLY A 8 2.34 -1.34 18.78
C GLY A 8 3.21 -0.15 19.10
N GLU A 9 4.40 -0.02 18.54
CA GLU A 9 5.27 1.13 18.81
C GLU A 9 5.70 1.89 17.56
N LEU A 10 5.04 1.65 16.47
CA LEU A 10 5.27 2.43 15.28
C LEU A 10 4.54 3.76 15.42
N GLY A 11 4.85 4.46 16.52
CA GLY A 11 4.22 5.71 16.90
C GLY A 11 4.32 6.76 15.79
N ILE A 12 3.31 7.60 15.75
CA ILE A 12 3.19 8.80 14.90
C ILE A 12 4.36 9.78 15.12
N ASN A 13 5.24 9.54 16.08
CA ASN A 13 6.39 10.34 16.42
C ASN A 13 7.47 10.30 15.32
N GLY A 14 7.26 11.05 14.25
CA GLY A 14 8.26 11.34 13.23
C GLY A 14 8.60 10.21 12.25
N LYS A 15 8.12 8.99 12.47
CA LYS A 15 8.33 7.83 11.57
C LYS A 15 7.13 7.49 10.69
N TYR A 16 6.02 8.16 10.86
CA TYR A 16 4.97 8.26 9.88
C TYR A 16 5.54 8.96 8.64
N PRO A 17 5.46 8.50 7.47
CA PRO A 17 4.56 7.52 6.85
C PRO A 17 5.07 6.07 6.79
N TYR A 18 6.30 5.81 7.17
CA TYR A 18 6.93 4.50 6.99
C TYR A 18 6.20 3.39 7.73
N ASN A 19 5.64 3.70 8.89
CA ASN A 19 4.87 2.74 9.69
C ASN A 19 3.59 2.28 8.97
N LEU A 20 2.92 3.20 8.29
CA LEU A 20 1.74 2.87 7.53
C LEU A 20 2.08 1.95 6.35
N LEU A 21 3.16 2.26 5.63
CA LEU A 21 3.61 1.44 4.51
C LEU A 21 4.15 0.08 4.98
N ALA A 22 4.74 0.00 6.16
CA ALA A 22 5.13 -1.27 6.78
C ALA A 22 3.91 -2.18 7.03
N THR A 23 2.79 -1.60 7.45
CA THR A 23 1.50 -2.32 7.52
C THR A 23 1.09 -2.85 6.15
N GLY A 24 1.27 -2.05 5.09
CA GLY A 24 1.06 -2.50 3.71
C GLY A 24 1.97 -3.67 3.31
N ALA A 25 3.25 -3.63 3.68
CA ALA A 25 4.18 -4.72 3.40
C ALA A 25 3.79 -6.02 4.13
N ILE A 26 3.30 -5.91 5.36
CA ILE A 26 2.74 -7.06 6.11
C ILE A 26 1.51 -7.62 5.40
N ARG A 27 0.60 -6.76 4.93
CA ARG A 27 -0.57 -7.22 4.13
C ARG A 27 -0.14 -7.97 2.87
N MET A 28 0.88 -7.50 2.15
CA MET A 28 1.44 -8.23 1.00
C MET A 28 1.96 -9.61 1.41
N SER A 29 2.63 -9.73 2.56
CA SER A 29 3.08 -11.02 3.08
C SER A 29 1.91 -11.95 3.40
N ILE A 30 0.82 -11.42 3.96
CA ILE A 30 -0.41 -12.17 4.24
C ILE A 30 -1.09 -12.63 2.93
N GLU A 31 -1.19 -11.77 1.93
CA GLU A 31 -1.73 -12.15 0.61
C GLU A 31 -0.93 -13.28 -0.06
N ARG A 32 0.41 -13.26 0.09
CA ARG A 32 1.28 -14.33 -0.45
C ARG A 32 1.14 -15.65 0.28
N ASN A 33 0.68 -15.64 1.51
CA ASN A 33 0.50 -16.80 2.38
C ASN A 33 -0.98 -16.96 2.81
N GLY A 34 -1.89 -16.72 1.87
CA GLY A 34 -3.33 -16.75 2.12
C GLY A 34 -3.87 -18.10 2.57
N ASP A 35 -3.20 -19.18 2.19
CA ASP A 35 -3.46 -20.56 2.66
C ASP A 35 -3.22 -20.73 4.17
N LEU A 36 -2.26 -19.97 4.73
CA LEU A 36 -1.92 -19.99 6.16
C LEU A 36 -2.68 -18.93 6.94
N ASN A 37 -3.19 -17.89 6.29
CA ASN A 37 -3.82 -16.73 6.91
C ASN A 37 -5.23 -16.48 6.34
N PRO A 38 -6.22 -17.29 6.69
CA PRO A 38 -7.55 -17.21 6.09
C PRO A 38 -8.33 -15.97 6.52
N LEU A 39 -7.89 -15.27 7.56
CA LEU A 39 -8.53 -14.06 8.08
C LEU A 39 -7.48 -13.05 8.53
N PHE A 40 -7.62 -11.83 8.04
CA PHE A 40 -6.87 -10.66 8.49
C PHE A 40 -7.82 -9.53 8.85
N ALA A 41 -7.68 -9.01 10.06
CA ALA A 41 -8.48 -7.89 10.56
C ALA A 41 -7.57 -6.80 11.14
N GLU A 42 -7.91 -5.56 10.86
CA GLU A 42 -7.16 -4.39 11.33
C GLU A 42 -8.03 -3.45 12.15
N ARG A 43 -7.41 -2.78 13.08
CA ARG A 43 -8.02 -1.75 13.93
C ARG A 43 -6.98 -0.67 14.30
N PRO A 44 -7.38 0.54 14.69
CA PRO A 44 -8.76 1.00 14.84
C PRO A 44 -9.38 1.43 13.50
N VAL A 45 -10.66 1.12 13.32
CA VAL A 45 -11.41 1.56 12.12
C VAL A 45 -11.78 3.04 12.24
N MET A 46 -12.23 3.47 13.41
CA MET A 46 -12.76 4.81 13.62
C MET A 46 -12.36 5.37 14.99
N ARG A 47 -12.05 6.67 15.05
CA ARG A 47 -11.86 7.42 16.28
C ARG A 47 -12.44 8.82 16.19
N HIS A 48 -12.87 9.36 17.32
CA HIS A 48 -13.25 10.78 17.42
C HIS A 48 -11.99 11.66 17.46
N TRP A 49 -12.08 12.85 16.89
CA TRP A 49 -10.96 13.79 16.80
C TRP A 49 -10.31 14.09 18.15
N ASP A 50 -11.12 14.32 19.19
CA ASP A 50 -10.64 14.68 20.53
C ASP A 50 -9.78 13.58 21.20
N PHE A 51 -9.91 12.33 20.74
CA PHE A 51 -9.12 11.21 21.24
C PHE A 51 -7.82 10.97 20.48
N LEU A 52 -7.45 11.84 19.55
CA LEU A 52 -6.21 11.66 18.77
C LEU A 52 -4.96 12.13 19.53
N GLU A 53 -5.07 12.86 20.62
CA GLU A 53 -3.93 13.34 21.41
C GLU A 53 -3.15 12.21 22.11
N HIS A 54 -3.78 11.08 22.39
CA HIS A 54 -3.16 9.92 23.05
C HIS A 54 -2.78 8.82 22.05
N ARG A 55 -2.15 9.17 20.97
CA ARG A 55 -2.01 8.35 19.76
C ARG A 55 -1.00 7.23 19.88
N ILE A 56 -1.47 6.01 19.75
CA ILE A 56 -0.64 4.86 19.41
C ILE A 56 -0.86 4.46 17.93
N PHE A 57 -2.08 4.65 17.39
CA PHE A 57 -2.45 4.21 16.04
C PHE A 57 -3.28 5.25 15.29
N LEU A 58 -2.98 5.41 14.00
CA LEU A 58 -3.82 6.15 13.08
C LEU A 58 -5.09 5.33 12.77
N PRO A 59 -6.32 5.86 12.99
CA PRO A 59 -7.54 5.18 12.59
C PRO A 59 -7.74 5.29 11.08
N MET A 60 -8.58 4.43 10.48
CA MET A 60 -9.00 4.60 9.08
C MET A 60 -9.87 5.85 8.88
N LEU A 61 -10.74 6.13 9.85
CA LEU A 61 -11.64 7.27 9.83
C LEU A 61 -11.47 8.09 11.10
N ILE A 62 -11.42 9.41 10.93
CA ILE A 62 -11.48 10.38 12.03
C ILE A 62 -12.83 11.04 12.00
N ASN A 63 -13.61 10.93 13.07
CA ASN A 63 -14.87 11.62 13.23
C ASN A 63 -14.65 12.96 13.92
N GLY A 64 -15.08 14.05 13.27
CA GLY A 64 -15.32 15.34 13.89
C GLY A 64 -16.77 15.45 14.37
N VAL A 65 -17.17 16.67 14.73
CA VAL A 65 -18.56 16.95 15.18
C VAL A 65 -19.56 16.74 14.05
N ASP A 66 -19.25 17.23 12.84
CA ASP A 66 -20.18 17.27 11.72
C ASP A 66 -19.69 16.48 10.48
N SER A 67 -18.52 15.85 10.56
CA SER A 67 -17.90 15.18 9.40
C SER A 67 -17.01 14.03 9.79
N SER A 68 -16.81 13.11 8.84
CA SER A 68 -15.83 12.02 8.94
C SER A 68 -14.75 12.19 7.87
N VAL A 69 -13.51 12.08 8.26
CA VAL A 69 -12.35 12.22 7.38
C VAL A 69 -11.69 10.87 7.16
N LYS A 70 -11.40 10.56 5.90
CA LYS A 70 -10.63 9.38 5.50
C LYS A 70 -9.15 9.68 5.66
N THR A 71 -8.45 8.90 6.47
CA THR A 71 -7.00 9.03 6.65
C THR A 71 -6.23 8.35 5.52
N SER A 72 -4.93 8.53 5.48
CA SER A 72 -4.05 7.76 4.59
C SER A 72 -4.14 6.25 4.84
N PHE A 73 -4.42 5.82 6.09
CA PHE A 73 -4.67 4.42 6.41
C PHE A 73 -5.94 3.87 5.73
N PHE A 74 -7.00 4.67 5.67
CA PHE A 74 -8.20 4.29 4.91
C PHE A 74 -7.85 4.04 3.44
N TYR A 75 -7.08 4.94 2.82
CA TYR A 75 -6.72 4.80 1.41
C TYR A 75 -5.81 3.61 1.16
N LEU A 76 -4.83 3.35 2.03
CA LEU A 76 -4.02 2.15 1.97
C LEU A 76 -4.89 0.89 2.04
N ALA A 77 -5.77 0.82 3.03
CA ALA A 77 -6.68 -0.32 3.21
C ALA A 77 -7.61 -0.51 1.99
N LYS A 78 -8.13 0.60 1.45
CA LYS A 78 -8.95 0.59 0.23
C LYS A 78 -8.18 0.07 -0.98
N MET A 79 -6.91 0.48 -1.17
CA MET A 79 -6.07 -0.01 -2.27
C MET A 79 -5.88 -1.53 -2.21
N PHE A 80 -5.73 -2.12 -1.03
CA PHE A 80 -5.67 -3.58 -0.86
C PHE A 80 -7.01 -4.23 -1.16
N ARG A 81 -8.11 -3.73 -0.56
CA ARG A 81 -9.46 -4.28 -0.73
C ARG A 81 -9.91 -4.28 -2.19
N ASP A 82 -9.66 -3.18 -2.90
CA ASP A 82 -10.13 -3.00 -4.28
C ASP A 82 -9.23 -3.72 -5.32
N ASN A 83 -8.09 -4.24 -4.86
CA ASN A 83 -7.11 -4.90 -5.70
C ASN A 83 -6.75 -6.29 -5.15
N THR A 84 -7.76 -7.08 -4.85
CA THR A 84 -7.60 -8.49 -4.47
C THR A 84 -7.37 -9.37 -5.70
N PHE A 85 -6.72 -10.50 -5.48
CA PHE A 85 -6.54 -11.56 -6.48
C PHE A 85 -6.75 -12.92 -5.82
N ASP A 86 -7.09 -13.92 -6.59
CA ASP A 86 -7.32 -15.30 -6.14
C ASP A 86 -6.16 -16.23 -6.50
N VAL A 87 -5.29 -15.83 -7.41
CA VAL A 87 -4.06 -16.56 -7.74
C VAL A 87 -2.85 -15.67 -7.42
N CYS A 88 -2.02 -16.11 -6.48
CA CYS A 88 -0.75 -15.44 -6.18
C CYS A 88 0.31 -15.91 -7.19
N LEU A 89 1.04 -14.97 -7.78
CA LEU A 89 2.14 -15.23 -8.69
C LEU A 89 3.47 -15.05 -7.98
N ASP A 90 4.48 -15.80 -8.41
CA ASP A 90 5.82 -15.64 -7.87
C ASP A 90 6.38 -14.26 -8.28
N ALA A 91 6.67 -13.45 -7.27
CA ALA A 91 7.24 -12.12 -7.43
C ALA A 91 8.17 -11.81 -6.26
N ALA A 92 9.39 -11.42 -6.55
CA ALA A 92 10.38 -11.11 -5.53
C ALA A 92 11.24 -9.91 -5.94
N ILE A 93 11.73 -9.17 -4.97
CA ILE A 93 12.80 -8.19 -5.14
C ILE A 93 14.13 -8.95 -4.95
N LYS A 94 15.04 -8.83 -5.89
CA LYS A 94 16.40 -9.33 -5.71
C LYS A 94 17.09 -8.54 -4.60
N ASP A 95 17.85 -9.22 -3.77
CA ASP A 95 18.68 -8.59 -2.72
C ASP A 95 19.85 -7.84 -3.38
N ILE A 96 19.58 -6.60 -3.78
CA ILE A 96 20.54 -5.69 -4.40
C ILE A 96 20.67 -4.46 -3.49
N GLU A 97 21.90 -3.99 -3.31
CA GLU A 97 22.16 -2.76 -2.56
C GLU A 97 21.29 -1.60 -3.09
N GLY A 98 20.61 -0.91 -2.18
CA GLY A 98 19.69 0.18 -2.50
C GLY A 98 18.23 -0.22 -2.72
N LEU A 99 17.90 -1.52 -2.79
CA LEU A 99 16.52 -2.02 -2.91
C LEU A 99 15.98 -2.65 -1.62
N GLN A 100 16.69 -2.52 -0.49
CA GLN A 100 16.17 -2.88 0.82
C GLN A 100 14.92 -2.06 1.11
N ASN A 101 13.94 -2.67 1.80
CA ASN A 101 12.66 -2.02 2.13
C ASN A 101 11.78 -1.69 0.90
N ILE A 102 11.99 -2.40 -0.22
CA ILE A 102 11.06 -2.44 -1.35
C ILE A 102 10.31 -3.78 -1.29
N PHE A 103 9.00 -3.72 -1.43
CA PHE A 103 8.14 -4.89 -1.35
C PHE A 103 7.33 -5.03 -2.63
N VAL A 104 7.15 -6.28 -3.07
CA VAL A 104 6.37 -6.62 -4.26
C VAL A 104 5.43 -7.77 -3.96
N THR A 105 4.25 -7.69 -4.54
CA THR A 105 3.32 -8.82 -4.67
C THR A 105 2.66 -8.74 -6.03
N MET A 106 2.45 -9.88 -6.66
CA MET A 106 1.75 -9.97 -7.93
C MET A 106 0.74 -11.10 -7.87
N GLY A 107 -0.42 -10.87 -8.46
CA GLY A 107 -1.46 -11.89 -8.55
C GLY A 107 -2.30 -11.75 -9.80
N TYR A 108 -3.17 -12.73 -10.00
CA TYR A 108 -4.15 -12.74 -11.07
C TYR A 108 -5.55 -12.89 -10.48
N ASP A 109 -6.43 -11.98 -10.86
CA ASP A 109 -7.85 -12.02 -10.53
C ASP A 109 -8.58 -12.75 -11.66
N THR A 110 -9.04 -13.97 -11.40
CA THR A 110 -9.71 -14.80 -12.41
C THR A 110 -11.07 -14.25 -12.82
N ALA A 111 -11.74 -13.50 -11.94
CA ALA A 111 -13.05 -12.91 -12.20
C ALA A 111 -12.95 -11.75 -13.22
N SER A 112 -12.03 -10.81 -13.01
CA SER A 112 -11.80 -9.67 -13.91
C SER A 112 -10.86 -10.01 -15.08
N LYS A 113 -10.14 -11.14 -14.98
CA LYS A 113 -9.07 -11.55 -15.91
C LYS A 113 -7.97 -10.49 -15.99
N GLN A 114 -7.54 -9.99 -14.83
CA GLN A 114 -6.51 -8.96 -14.73
C GLN A 114 -5.35 -9.42 -13.86
N TYR A 115 -4.15 -9.01 -14.25
CA TYR A 115 -2.98 -9.05 -13.39
C TYR A 115 -2.99 -7.84 -12.46
N ILE A 116 -2.56 -8.05 -11.23
CA ILE A 116 -2.47 -7.02 -10.20
C ILE A 116 -1.06 -7.05 -9.64
N LEU A 117 -0.31 -5.99 -9.88
CA LEU A 117 1.04 -5.79 -9.35
C LEU A 117 0.99 -4.71 -8.28
N LYS A 118 1.40 -5.05 -7.07
CA LYS A 118 1.51 -4.13 -5.94
C LYS A 118 2.98 -3.94 -5.57
N LEU A 119 3.37 -2.70 -5.37
CA LEU A 119 4.72 -2.29 -5.00
C LEU A 119 4.67 -1.31 -3.85
N ILE A 120 5.55 -1.48 -2.88
CA ILE A 120 5.75 -0.52 -1.78
C ILE A 120 7.23 -0.14 -1.72
N ASN A 121 7.48 1.16 -1.70
CA ASN A 121 8.77 1.75 -1.38
C ASN A 121 8.71 2.34 0.04
N LEU A 122 9.41 1.70 0.97
CA LEU A 122 9.52 2.13 2.36
C LEU A 122 10.72 3.06 2.60
N GLN A 123 11.42 3.46 1.54
CA GLN A 123 12.55 4.36 1.63
C GLN A 123 12.13 5.82 1.53
N ASP A 124 12.97 6.71 2.00
CA ASP A 124 12.83 8.18 1.91
C ASP A 124 13.31 8.75 0.56
N LYS A 125 13.69 7.89 -0.37
CA LYS A 125 14.15 8.24 -1.71
C LYS A 125 13.41 7.46 -2.79
N LYS A 126 13.32 8.05 -3.96
CA LYS A 126 12.89 7.40 -5.18
C LYS A 126 13.85 6.29 -5.55
N VAL A 127 13.32 5.18 -6.06
CA VAL A 127 14.11 4.05 -6.56
C VAL A 127 13.72 3.71 -7.98
N THR A 128 14.69 3.23 -8.76
CA THR A 128 14.46 2.67 -10.08
C THR A 128 14.43 1.16 -9.98
N LEU A 129 13.35 0.55 -10.42
CA LEU A 129 13.20 -0.89 -10.49
C LEU A 129 13.42 -1.36 -11.92
N GLN A 130 14.26 -2.39 -12.08
CA GLN A 130 14.43 -3.11 -13.34
C GLN A 130 13.65 -4.41 -13.24
N PRO A 131 12.47 -4.53 -13.85
CA PRO A 131 11.72 -5.78 -13.80
C PRO A 131 12.38 -6.83 -14.70
N GLU A 132 12.26 -8.08 -14.26
CA GLU A 132 12.56 -9.28 -15.06
C GLU A 132 11.29 -10.14 -15.05
N VAL A 133 10.45 -9.98 -16.06
CA VAL A 133 9.13 -10.62 -16.09
C VAL A 133 9.01 -11.54 -17.30
N SER A 134 8.69 -12.80 -17.08
CA SER A 134 8.39 -13.74 -18.14
C SER A 134 6.91 -13.65 -18.57
N GLY A 135 6.66 -13.80 -19.86
CA GLY A 135 5.30 -13.83 -20.40
C GLY A 135 4.78 -12.52 -20.98
N PHE A 136 5.34 -11.37 -20.60
CA PHE A 136 4.95 -10.07 -21.13
C PHE A 136 6.01 -9.54 -22.10
N LYS A 137 5.70 -9.54 -23.39
CA LYS A 137 6.66 -9.16 -24.46
C LYS A 137 6.46 -7.75 -24.98
N ARG A 138 5.42 -7.04 -24.55
CA ARG A 138 5.04 -5.71 -25.04
C ARG A 138 4.53 -4.87 -23.88
N PRO A 139 4.62 -3.54 -23.98
CA PRO A 139 3.93 -2.65 -23.07
C PRO A 139 2.44 -2.97 -23.02
N VAL A 140 1.87 -2.99 -21.82
CA VAL A 140 0.45 -3.22 -21.59
C VAL A 140 -0.21 -1.93 -21.11
N LYS A 141 -1.47 -1.72 -21.46
CA LYS A 141 -2.26 -0.65 -20.87
C LYS A 141 -2.60 -1.05 -19.44
N ALA A 142 -2.23 -0.22 -18.48
CA ALA A 142 -2.45 -0.45 -17.07
C ALA A 142 -3.18 0.72 -16.41
N HIS A 143 -4.11 0.39 -15.54
CA HIS A 143 -4.64 1.34 -14.57
C HIS A 143 -3.70 1.37 -13.37
N LYS A 144 -3.13 2.55 -13.10
CA LYS A 144 -2.20 2.78 -12.00
C LYS A 144 -2.91 3.57 -10.90
N THR A 145 -2.87 3.04 -9.69
CA THR A 145 -3.25 3.76 -8.46
C THR A 145 -2.00 3.96 -7.62
N SER A 146 -1.68 5.19 -7.27
CA SER A 146 -0.49 5.52 -6.47
C SER A 146 -0.86 6.34 -5.23
N LEU A 147 -0.34 5.95 -4.09
CA LEU A 147 -0.43 6.68 -2.81
C LEU A 147 1.00 7.04 -2.38
N VAL A 148 1.29 8.33 -2.38
CA VAL A 148 2.57 8.87 -1.91
C VAL A 148 2.33 9.54 -0.56
N LEU A 149 3.13 9.15 0.43
CA LEU A 149 3.02 9.67 1.79
C LEU A 149 4.15 10.67 2.04
N VAL A 150 3.78 11.87 2.44
CA VAL A 150 4.74 12.93 2.73
C VAL A 150 4.83 13.11 4.25
N PRO A 151 6.04 13.11 4.85
CA PRO A 151 6.21 13.35 6.27
C PRO A 151 5.50 14.63 6.72
N GLY A 152 4.74 14.56 7.81
CA GLY A 152 3.97 15.67 8.35
C GLY A 152 2.64 15.97 7.64
N LYS A 153 2.33 15.28 6.55
CA LYS A 153 1.06 15.39 5.83
C LYS A 153 0.11 14.26 6.21
N GLU A 154 -1.09 14.61 6.63
CA GLU A 154 -2.18 13.67 6.92
C GLU A 154 -3.52 14.36 6.78
N ASN A 155 -4.54 13.59 6.44
CA ASN A 155 -5.90 14.10 6.41
C ASN A 155 -6.42 14.34 7.82
N THR A 156 -6.93 15.54 8.02
CA THR A 156 -7.49 15.99 9.29
C THR A 156 -8.86 16.65 9.02
N PRO A 157 -9.71 16.90 10.03
CA PRO A 157 -10.93 17.67 9.85
C PRO A 157 -10.70 19.06 9.25
N PHE A 158 -9.51 19.64 9.45
CA PHE A 158 -9.14 20.96 8.91
C PHE A 158 -8.50 20.90 7.52
N ALA A 159 -7.96 19.75 7.13
CA ALA A 159 -7.35 19.49 5.83
C ALA A 159 -7.70 18.07 5.36
N PRO A 160 -8.95 17.81 4.93
CA PRO A 160 -9.46 16.46 4.71
C PRO A 160 -8.95 15.76 3.45
N ASN A 161 -8.21 16.47 2.61
CA ASN A 161 -7.77 16.00 1.29
C ASN A 161 -6.25 16.19 1.04
N GLU A 162 -5.46 16.28 2.09
CA GLU A 162 -4.00 16.45 2.01
C GLU A 162 -3.30 15.22 1.38
N VAL A 163 -3.83 14.03 1.69
CA VAL A 163 -3.29 12.75 1.22
C VAL A 163 -4.40 11.96 0.54
N GLN A 164 -4.23 11.72 -0.74
CA GLN A 164 -5.18 10.93 -1.54
C GLN A 164 -4.43 10.09 -2.56
N PRO A 165 -4.95 8.92 -2.93
CA PRO A 165 -4.41 8.17 -4.05
C PRO A 165 -4.70 8.90 -5.36
N VAL A 166 -3.74 8.80 -6.29
CA VAL A 166 -3.87 9.30 -7.66
C VAL A 166 -4.05 8.12 -8.59
N GLU A 167 -5.08 8.17 -9.42
CA GLU A 167 -5.40 7.15 -10.42
C GLU A 167 -5.10 7.67 -11.82
N THR A 168 -4.40 6.87 -12.62
CA THR A 168 -3.99 7.22 -13.99
C THR A 168 -3.96 6.00 -14.90
N GLU A 169 -4.22 6.20 -16.19
CA GLU A 169 -3.95 5.19 -17.20
C GLU A 169 -2.52 5.37 -17.72
N VAL A 170 -1.76 4.29 -17.77
CA VAL A 170 -0.35 4.32 -18.18
C VAL A 170 -0.03 3.18 -19.13
N GLY A 171 0.96 3.35 -19.99
CA GLY A 171 1.63 2.24 -20.65
C GLY A 171 2.66 1.65 -19.69
N LEU A 172 2.45 0.42 -19.25
CA LEU A 172 3.37 -0.31 -18.38
C LEU A 172 4.23 -1.24 -19.24
N ASP A 173 5.53 -0.97 -19.30
CA ASP A 173 6.48 -1.87 -19.93
C ASP A 173 7.29 -2.61 -18.86
N LEU A 174 6.95 -3.88 -18.67
CA LEU A 174 7.62 -4.74 -17.69
C LEU A 174 9.01 -5.24 -18.16
N ASN A 175 9.51 -4.75 -19.29
CA ASN A 175 10.87 -5.01 -19.79
C ASN A 175 11.77 -3.78 -19.70
N GLN A 176 11.24 -2.66 -19.22
CA GLN A 176 11.97 -1.39 -19.06
C GLN A 176 12.00 -0.97 -17.59
N PRO A 177 13.04 -0.24 -17.18
CA PRO A 177 13.08 0.35 -15.84
C PRO A 177 11.92 1.30 -15.62
N PHE A 178 11.38 1.32 -14.41
CA PHE A 178 10.41 2.32 -13.98
C PHE A 178 10.71 2.82 -12.57
N GLU A 179 10.25 4.01 -12.28
CA GLU A 179 10.49 4.68 -11.01
C GLU A 179 9.36 4.42 -10.01
N LEU A 180 9.76 4.26 -8.75
CA LEU A 180 8.86 4.17 -7.61
C LEU A 180 9.20 5.31 -6.65
N GLU A 181 8.23 6.18 -6.39
CA GLU A 181 8.42 7.36 -5.53
C GLU A 181 8.81 6.97 -4.10
N ALA A 182 9.47 7.88 -3.39
CA ALA A 182 9.74 7.73 -1.98
C ALA A 182 8.45 7.54 -1.17
N ALA A 183 8.51 6.77 -0.11
CA ALA A 183 7.39 6.56 0.82
C ALA A 183 6.05 6.35 0.10
N SER A 184 5.97 5.36 -0.78
CA SER A 184 4.82 5.17 -1.65
C SER A 184 4.33 3.73 -1.74
N MET A 185 3.04 3.58 -2.05
CA MET A 185 2.44 2.35 -2.57
C MET A 185 1.88 2.60 -3.96
N VAL A 186 2.15 1.67 -4.85
CA VAL A 186 1.61 1.70 -6.23
C VAL A 186 0.96 0.36 -6.54
N VAL A 187 -0.19 0.42 -7.19
CA VAL A 187 -0.89 -0.74 -7.73
C VAL A 187 -1.09 -0.54 -9.22
N TYR A 188 -0.74 -1.55 -10.00
CA TYR A 188 -1.07 -1.63 -11.43
C TYR A 188 -2.05 -2.76 -11.67
N ARG A 189 -3.12 -2.48 -12.42
CA ARG A 189 -4.07 -3.48 -12.97
C ARG A 189 -3.96 -3.47 -14.48
N PHE A 190 -3.76 -4.66 -15.08
CA PHE A 190 -3.57 -4.79 -16.53
C PHE A 190 -4.00 -6.18 -17.05
N LYS A 191 -4.09 -6.33 -18.36
CA LYS A 191 -4.44 -7.60 -19.04
C LYS A 191 -3.34 -8.06 -19.98
#